data_9f85e5cd288b1a92f26fffa18b722a11
#
_entry.id   9f85e5cd288b1a92f26fffa18b722a11
#
_cell.length_a   1.000
_cell.length_b   1.000
_cell.length_c   1.000
_cell.angle_alpha   90.00
_cell.angle_beta   90.00
_cell.angle_gamma   90.00
#
_symmetry.space_group_name_H-M   'P 1'
#
loop_
_entity.id
_entity.type
_entity.pdbx_description
1 polymer ?
#
loop_
_entity_poly.entity_id
_entity_poly.type
_entity_poly.pdbx_seq_one_letter_code
_entity_poly.pdbx_strand_id
1 'polypeptide(L)'
;GFETLEEIRKENSLPILMFTSKNDSISKVRGLRAGADDYLTKPFDMDELIARIASLIRRYTRFNQQAGAIQKLNFDGLQIDLENRSVTTSNGTFELPPKEFDLLLYCAKHQGKILTKQQIYEEVWGEEYFYDDSNIMAIISRLRKKLEVNPSSPKYIQTVKGIGYRFNKEV
;
A
#
# COMPACT_ATOMS: atom_id res chain seq x y z
N GLY A 1 -0.45 9.85 -18.88
CA GLY A 1 -0.19 9.84 -17.43
C GLY A 1 -0.66 8.55 -16.75
N PHE A 2 -1.96 8.25 -16.75
CA PHE A 2 -2.47 7.04 -16.06
C PHE A 2 -2.09 5.75 -16.80
N GLU A 3 -2.18 5.73 -18.11
CA GLU A 3 -1.78 4.58 -18.93
C GLU A 3 -0.29 4.27 -18.76
N THR A 4 0.56 5.30 -18.74
CA THR A 4 1.99 5.16 -18.47
C THR A 4 2.25 4.58 -17.07
N LEU A 5 1.47 5.01 -16.08
CA LEU A 5 1.57 4.51 -14.72
C LEU A 5 1.20 3.03 -14.66
N GLU A 6 0.11 2.63 -15.32
CA GLU A 6 -0.33 1.24 -15.38
C GLU A 6 0.71 0.35 -16.09
N GLU A 7 1.33 0.84 -17.17
CA GLU A 7 2.41 0.12 -17.87
C GLU A 7 3.65 -0.04 -16.96
N ILE A 8 4.11 1.03 -16.30
CA ILE A 8 5.24 0.95 -15.37
C ILE A 8 4.97 -0.07 -14.27
N ARG A 9 3.73 -0.11 -13.75
CA ARG A 9 3.34 -1.04 -12.67
C ARG A 9 3.26 -2.50 -13.09
N LYS A 10 3.17 -2.81 -14.36
CA LYS A 10 3.25 -4.20 -14.84
C LYS A 10 4.65 -4.78 -14.68
N GLU A 11 5.68 -3.94 -14.78
CA GLU A 11 7.07 -4.38 -14.87
C GLU A 11 7.89 -4.11 -13.61
N ASN A 12 7.47 -3.19 -12.72
CA ASN A 12 8.23 -2.89 -11.52
C ASN A 12 7.40 -2.31 -10.37
N SER A 13 7.99 -2.38 -9.17
CA SER A 13 7.42 -1.92 -7.91
C SER A 13 8.06 -0.63 -7.36
N LEU A 14 8.81 0.11 -8.18
CA LEU A 14 9.45 1.35 -7.76
C LEU A 14 8.43 2.37 -7.22
N PRO A 15 8.82 3.19 -6.23
CA PRO A 15 7.95 4.25 -5.74
C PRO A 15 7.64 5.28 -6.82
N ILE A 16 6.35 5.60 -6.98
CA ILE A 16 5.87 6.55 -8.00
C ILE A 16 5.12 7.69 -7.33
N LEU A 17 5.62 8.92 -7.52
CA LEU A 17 4.97 10.15 -7.15
C LEU A 17 4.28 10.78 -8.36
N MET A 18 2.98 11.00 -8.29
CA MET A 18 2.22 11.66 -9.35
C MET A 18 2.06 13.15 -9.11
N PHE A 19 2.16 13.94 -10.18
CA PHE A 19 1.80 15.36 -10.18
C PHE A 19 0.42 15.55 -10.77
N THR A 20 -0.46 16.28 -10.06
CA THR A 20 -1.84 16.49 -10.47
C THR A 20 -2.27 17.95 -10.31
N SER A 21 -3.30 18.38 -11.04
CA SER A 21 -3.88 19.72 -10.92
C SER A 21 -4.85 19.80 -9.74
N LYS A 22 -4.92 20.95 -9.07
CA LYS A 22 -5.67 21.18 -7.81
C LYS A 22 -7.17 20.85 -7.88
N ASN A 23 -7.77 20.92 -9.04
CA ASN A 23 -9.23 20.77 -9.21
C ASN A 23 -9.67 19.38 -9.64
N ASP A 24 -8.77 18.40 -9.64
CA ASP A 24 -9.04 17.09 -10.19
C ASP A 24 -8.99 15.99 -9.13
N SER A 25 -9.97 16.03 -8.22
CA SER A 25 -10.15 14.97 -7.20
C SER A 25 -10.40 13.60 -7.86
N ILE A 26 -11.03 13.57 -9.02
CA ILE A 26 -11.29 12.35 -9.78
C ILE A 26 -9.97 11.76 -10.29
N SER A 27 -9.07 12.59 -10.81
CA SER A 27 -7.75 12.16 -11.25
C SER A 27 -6.86 11.69 -10.10
N LYS A 28 -6.97 12.28 -8.89
CA LYS A 28 -6.27 11.78 -7.70
C LYS A 28 -6.68 10.34 -7.39
N VAL A 29 -7.98 10.09 -7.26
CA VAL A 29 -8.51 8.75 -6.98
C VAL A 29 -8.14 7.77 -8.08
N ARG A 30 -8.20 8.20 -9.34
CA ARG A 30 -7.83 7.38 -10.49
C ARG A 30 -6.33 7.04 -10.51
N GLY A 31 -5.45 8.01 -10.22
CA GLY A 31 -4.00 7.79 -10.13
C GLY A 31 -3.61 6.83 -9.01
N LEU A 32 -4.22 6.96 -7.84
CA LEU A 32 -4.00 6.04 -6.73
C LEU A 32 -4.48 4.62 -7.05
N ARG A 33 -5.64 4.49 -7.71
CA ARG A 33 -6.14 3.18 -8.18
C ARG A 33 -5.24 2.57 -9.25
N ALA A 34 -4.61 3.39 -10.09
CA ALA A 34 -3.68 2.95 -11.12
C ALA A 34 -2.29 2.56 -10.58
N GLY A 35 -2.00 2.81 -9.31
CA GLY A 35 -0.78 2.31 -8.66
C GLY A 35 0.22 3.37 -8.21
N ALA A 36 -0.13 4.66 -8.19
CA ALA A 36 0.72 5.68 -7.57
C ALA A 36 0.86 5.44 -6.05
N ASP A 37 2.04 5.71 -5.50
CA ASP A 37 2.31 5.61 -4.07
C ASP A 37 1.94 6.89 -3.33
N ASP A 38 2.08 8.03 -4.00
CA ASP A 38 1.72 9.34 -3.49
C ASP A 38 1.42 10.30 -4.65
N TYR A 39 0.86 11.47 -4.33
CA TYR A 39 0.58 12.52 -5.32
C TYR A 39 0.96 13.89 -4.77
N LEU A 40 1.29 14.82 -5.66
CA LEU A 40 1.58 16.21 -5.37
C LEU A 40 0.73 17.12 -6.26
N THR A 41 0.03 18.08 -5.65
CA THR A 41 -0.91 18.96 -6.35
C THR A 41 -0.18 20.20 -6.86
N LYS A 42 -0.36 20.55 -8.14
CA LYS A 42 0.15 21.80 -8.72
C LYS A 42 -0.78 22.98 -8.39
N PRO A 43 -0.25 24.19 -8.04
CA PRO A 43 1.17 24.46 -7.77
C PRO A 43 1.60 23.85 -6.44
N PHE A 44 2.86 23.40 -6.35
CA PHE A 44 3.45 22.82 -5.16
C PHE A 44 4.70 23.58 -4.73
N ASP A 45 5.01 23.52 -3.46
CA ASP A 45 6.23 24.02 -2.89
C ASP A 45 7.39 23.02 -3.07
N MET A 46 8.60 23.53 -3.27
CA MET A 46 9.78 22.69 -3.46
C MET A 46 10.11 21.88 -2.20
N ASP A 47 9.90 22.44 -1.02
CA ASP A 47 10.13 21.77 0.25
C ASP A 47 9.13 20.61 0.43
N GLU A 48 7.87 20.80 0.02
CA GLU A 48 6.89 19.72 0.00
C GLU A 48 7.31 18.59 -0.94
N LEU A 49 7.76 18.91 -2.16
CA LEU A 49 8.26 17.92 -3.11
C LEU A 49 9.42 17.10 -2.53
N ILE A 50 10.42 17.80 -1.96
CA ILE A 50 11.60 17.15 -1.36
C ILE A 50 11.18 16.26 -0.19
N ALA A 51 10.29 16.74 0.68
CA ALA A 51 9.79 15.97 1.82
C ALA A 51 9.07 14.69 1.40
N ARG A 52 8.24 14.73 0.35
CA ARG A 52 7.53 13.57 -0.19
C ARG A 52 8.50 12.57 -0.84
N ILE A 53 9.44 13.04 -1.64
CA ILE A 53 10.48 12.18 -2.23
C ILE A 53 11.32 11.52 -1.13
N ALA A 54 11.79 12.27 -0.15
CA ALA A 54 12.56 11.74 0.97
C ALA A 54 11.77 10.69 1.77
N SER A 55 10.47 10.93 1.97
CA SER A 55 9.58 9.98 2.63
C SER A 55 9.43 8.67 1.84
N LEU A 56 9.24 8.75 0.51
CA LEU A 56 9.15 7.58 -0.37
C LEU A 56 10.45 6.78 -0.36
N ILE A 57 11.60 7.45 -0.52
CA ILE A 57 12.92 6.80 -0.52
C ILE A 57 13.21 6.17 0.84
N ARG A 58 13.01 6.90 1.95
CA ARG A 58 13.25 6.40 3.30
C ARG A 58 12.48 5.12 3.59
N ARG A 59 11.22 5.04 3.16
CA ARG A 59 10.41 3.84 3.33
C ARG A 59 10.89 2.70 2.46
N TYR A 60 11.21 2.98 1.21
CA TYR A 60 11.74 1.98 0.29
C TYR A 60 13.08 1.38 0.78
N THR A 61 13.96 2.20 1.39
CA THR A 61 15.27 1.76 1.89
C THR A 61 15.23 1.22 3.32
N ARG A 62 14.35 1.71 4.19
CA ARG A 62 14.30 1.33 5.61
C ARG A 62 13.96 -0.14 5.82
N PHE A 63 13.15 -0.73 4.96
CA PHE A 63 12.79 -2.14 5.00
C PHE A 63 13.93 -3.06 4.52
N ASN A 64 14.84 -2.55 3.71
CA ASN A 64 16.03 -3.30 3.29
C ASN A 64 17.10 -3.40 4.39
N GLN A 65 17.04 -2.55 5.43
CA GLN A 65 18.03 -2.53 6.53
C GLN A 65 17.61 -3.30 7.79
N GLN A 66 16.34 -3.66 7.94
CA GLN A 66 15.83 -4.43 9.09
C GLN A 66 15.79 -5.95 8.87
N ALA A 67 16.42 -6.46 7.84
CA ALA A 67 16.47 -7.88 7.49
C ALA A 67 17.49 -8.65 8.37
N GLY A 68 17.29 -8.62 9.68
CA GLY A 68 18.04 -9.47 10.61
C GLY A 68 17.09 -10.29 11.47
N ALA A 69 16.61 -11.43 11.01
CA ALA A 69 16.10 -12.65 11.67
C ALA A 69 14.78 -13.21 11.11
N ILE A 70 13.80 -12.43 10.62
CA ILE A 70 12.59 -12.99 10.00
C ILE A 70 12.50 -12.45 8.57
N GLN A 71 12.91 -13.28 7.61
CA GLN A 71 12.88 -12.90 6.19
C GLN A 71 11.49 -13.13 5.55
N LYS A 72 10.66 -14.01 6.11
CA LYS A 72 9.36 -14.41 5.57
C LYS A 72 8.31 -14.58 6.66
N LEU A 73 7.12 -14.07 6.40
CA LEU A 73 5.91 -14.38 7.18
C LEU A 73 5.08 -15.39 6.40
N ASN A 74 4.67 -16.47 7.06
CA ASN A 74 3.89 -17.54 6.46
C ASN A 74 2.51 -17.60 7.10
N PHE A 75 1.48 -17.58 6.25
CA PHE A 75 0.08 -17.75 6.59
C PHE A 75 -0.52 -18.85 5.73
N ASP A 76 -1.72 -19.30 6.05
CA ASP A 76 -2.40 -20.30 5.24
C ASP A 76 -2.68 -19.78 3.81
N GLY A 77 -1.89 -20.29 2.85
CA GLY A 77 -1.96 -19.91 1.43
C GLY A 77 -1.35 -18.55 1.06
N LEU A 78 -0.65 -17.89 1.99
CA LEU A 78 0.03 -16.62 1.74
C LEU A 78 1.41 -16.59 2.40
N GLN A 79 2.44 -16.29 1.62
CA GLN A 79 3.78 -15.99 2.12
C GLN A 79 4.15 -14.55 1.81
N ILE A 80 4.65 -13.81 2.78
CA ILE A 80 5.15 -12.44 2.62
C ILE A 80 6.67 -12.48 2.77
N ASP A 81 7.38 -12.13 1.71
CA ASP A 81 8.85 -12.02 1.68
C ASP A 81 9.26 -10.57 1.98
N LEU A 82 9.90 -10.37 3.13
CA LEU A 82 10.27 -9.04 3.60
C LEU A 82 11.49 -8.49 2.84
N GLU A 83 12.38 -9.37 2.40
CA GLU A 83 13.60 -9.00 1.69
C GLU A 83 13.28 -8.51 0.27
N ASN A 84 12.47 -9.29 -0.45
CA ASN A 84 12.10 -8.99 -1.84
C ASN A 84 10.83 -8.14 -1.95
N ARG A 85 10.20 -7.76 -0.83
CA ARG A 85 8.94 -7.01 -0.79
C ARG A 85 7.86 -7.61 -1.69
N SER A 86 7.78 -8.93 -1.66
CA SER A 86 6.90 -9.72 -2.51
C SER A 86 5.97 -10.61 -1.70
N VAL A 87 4.93 -11.06 -2.35
CA VAL A 87 3.97 -12.02 -1.79
C VAL A 87 3.82 -13.20 -2.74
N THR A 88 3.65 -14.38 -2.17
CA THR A 88 3.34 -15.61 -2.91
C THR A 88 2.01 -16.15 -2.42
N THR A 89 1.12 -16.42 -3.36
CA THR A 89 -0.19 -17.05 -3.14
C THR A 89 -0.41 -18.16 -4.17
N SER A 90 -1.56 -18.82 -4.14
CA SER A 90 -1.96 -19.75 -5.20
C SER A 90 -2.05 -19.10 -6.59
N ASN A 91 -2.22 -17.77 -6.65
CA ASN A 91 -2.31 -17.00 -7.89
C ASN A 91 -0.93 -16.64 -8.48
N GLY A 92 0.15 -16.90 -7.76
CA GLY A 92 1.53 -16.62 -8.16
C GLY A 92 2.29 -15.76 -7.16
N THR A 93 3.48 -15.31 -7.59
CA THR A 93 4.35 -14.40 -6.83
C THR A 93 4.26 -13.00 -7.43
N PHE A 94 4.05 -12.00 -6.57
CA PHE A 94 3.88 -10.60 -6.95
C PHE A 94 4.82 -9.72 -6.13
N GLU A 95 5.62 -8.91 -6.77
CA GLU A 95 6.27 -7.77 -6.12
C GLU A 95 5.23 -6.69 -5.84
N LEU A 96 5.29 -6.09 -4.65
CA LEU A 96 4.33 -5.07 -4.24
C LEU A 96 4.97 -3.68 -4.27
N PRO A 97 4.28 -2.68 -4.83
CA PRO A 97 4.65 -1.28 -4.66
C PRO A 97 4.81 -0.93 -3.18
N PRO A 98 5.66 0.05 -2.83
CA PRO A 98 6.02 0.34 -1.44
C PRO A 98 4.84 0.49 -0.49
N LYS A 99 3.83 1.26 -0.85
CA LYS A 99 2.64 1.49 0.01
C LYS A 99 1.75 0.26 0.16
N GLU A 100 1.64 -0.55 -0.90
CA GLU A 100 0.91 -1.82 -0.84
C GLU A 100 1.60 -2.79 0.13
N PHE A 101 2.93 -2.89 0.02
CA PHE A 101 3.71 -3.74 0.91
C PHE A 101 3.66 -3.26 2.35
N ASP A 102 3.87 -1.96 2.60
CA ASP A 102 3.87 -1.38 3.93
C ASP A 102 2.51 -1.58 4.64
N LEU A 103 1.40 -1.37 3.92
CA LEU A 103 0.06 -1.59 4.45
C LEU A 103 -0.19 -3.07 4.78
N LEU A 104 0.16 -3.97 3.86
CA LEU A 104 0.01 -5.40 4.07
C LEU A 104 0.83 -5.87 5.26
N LEU A 105 2.10 -5.46 5.34
CA LEU A 105 3.01 -5.83 6.41
C LEU A 105 2.52 -5.31 7.77
N TYR A 106 2.03 -4.07 7.82
CA TYR A 106 1.47 -3.50 9.04
C TYR A 106 0.26 -4.31 9.52
N CYS A 107 -0.65 -4.63 8.62
CA CYS A 107 -1.81 -5.48 8.94
C CYS A 107 -1.40 -6.88 9.41
N ALA A 108 -0.47 -7.52 8.70
CA ALA A 108 -0.01 -8.89 9.00
C ALA A 108 0.72 -8.97 10.35
N LYS A 109 1.57 -7.99 10.68
CA LYS A 109 2.22 -7.89 12.00
C LYS A 109 1.24 -7.69 13.16
N HIS A 110 0.06 -7.17 12.87
CA HIS A 110 -1.01 -6.98 13.85
C HIS A 110 -2.17 -7.94 13.63
N GLN A 111 -1.85 -9.18 13.22
CA GLN A 111 -2.84 -10.22 12.94
C GLN A 111 -3.90 -10.33 14.05
N GLY A 112 -5.16 -10.39 13.67
CA GLY A 112 -6.31 -10.48 14.54
C GLY A 112 -6.77 -9.16 15.18
N LYS A 113 -5.93 -8.11 15.17
CA LYS A 113 -6.30 -6.79 15.70
C LYS A 113 -7.09 -5.99 14.67
N ILE A 114 -8.04 -5.21 15.15
CA ILE A 114 -8.74 -4.22 14.32
C ILE A 114 -7.87 -2.96 14.27
N LEU A 115 -7.51 -2.55 13.08
CA LEU A 115 -6.74 -1.34 12.82
C LEU A 115 -7.67 -0.28 12.25
N THR A 116 -7.70 0.88 12.87
CA THR A 116 -8.50 2.01 12.37
C THR A 116 -7.84 2.57 11.08
N LYS A 117 -8.64 3.24 10.27
CA LYS A 117 -8.12 3.91 9.07
C LYS A 117 -7.04 4.94 9.42
N GLN A 118 -7.22 5.67 10.52
CA GLN A 118 -6.23 6.60 11.03
C GLN A 118 -4.90 5.90 11.36
N GLN A 119 -4.92 4.82 12.14
CA GLN A 119 -3.72 4.06 12.49
C GLN A 119 -2.98 3.55 11.24
N ILE A 120 -3.72 3.01 10.27
CA ILE A 120 -3.15 2.55 9.00
C ILE A 120 -2.51 3.72 8.23
N TYR A 121 -3.21 4.85 8.14
CA TYR A 121 -2.74 6.00 7.39
C TYR A 121 -1.46 6.58 8.01
N GLU A 122 -1.47 6.87 9.30
CA GLU A 122 -0.34 7.44 10.03
C GLU A 122 0.90 6.53 9.95
N GLU A 123 0.73 5.21 10.06
CA GLU A 123 1.84 4.26 9.95
C GLU A 123 2.38 4.18 8.51
N VAL A 124 1.51 4.04 7.52
CA VAL A 124 1.90 3.79 6.14
C VAL A 124 2.35 5.07 5.43
N TRP A 125 1.72 6.22 5.70
CA TRP A 125 2.11 7.50 5.09
C TRP A 125 3.04 8.32 5.97
N GLY A 126 2.99 8.14 7.30
CA GLY A 126 3.79 8.90 8.25
C GLY A 126 3.38 10.37 8.35
N GLU A 127 2.15 10.65 8.00
CA GLU A 127 1.51 11.96 7.98
C GLU A 127 0.24 11.91 8.81
N GLU A 128 -0.22 13.08 9.28
CA GLU A 128 -1.49 13.19 10.00
C GLU A 128 -2.66 12.81 9.10
N TYR A 129 -3.63 12.09 9.66
CA TYR A 129 -4.81 11.64 8.94
C TYR A 129 -5.88 12.75 8.83
N PHE A 130 -6.21 13.14 7.62
CA PHE A 130 -7.18 14.20 7.31
C PHE A 130 -8.53 13.66 6.79
N TYR A 131 -8.97 12.50 7.27
CA TYR A 131 -10.26 11.89 6.93
C TYR A 131 -10.47 11.58 5.44
N ASP A 132 -9.39 11.47 4.67
CA ASP A 132 -9.45 11.00 3.29
C ASP A 132 -9.02 9.52 3.20
N ASP A 133 -10.02 8.66 3.07
CA ASP A 133 -9.84 7.21 3.01
C ASP A 133 -9.46 6.70 1.61
N SER A 134 -9.46 7.56 0.60
CA SER A 134 -9.30 7.15 -0.81
C SER A 134 -8.03 6.36 -1.06
N ASN A 135 -6.93 6.75 -0.41
CA ASN A 135 -5.63 6.11 -0.49
C ASN A 135 -5.67 4.67 0.07
N ILE A 136 -6.22 4.53 1.27
CA ILE A 136 -6.32 3.22 1.94
C ILE A 136 -7.21 2.29 1.15
N MET A 137 -8.39 2.77 0.73
CA MET A 137 -9.35 1.97 -0.01
C MET A 137 -8.80 1.51 -1.37
N ALA A 138 -8.06 2.38 -2.07
CA ALA A 138 -7.42 2.04 -3.33
C ALA A 138 -6.37 0.94 -3.15
N ILE A 139 -5.51 1.05 -2.13
CA ILE A 139 -4.48 0.04 -1.83
C ILE A 139 -5.12 -1.28 -1.40
N ILE A 140 -6.09 -1.26 -0.50
CA ILE A 140 -6.82 -2.48 -0.08
C ILE A 140 -7.45 -3.17 -1.29
N SER A 141 -8.07 -2.41 -2.20
CA SER A 141 -8.66 -2.97 -3.42
C SER A 141 -7.61 -3.66 -4.31
N ARG A 142 -6.43 -3.06 -4.49
CA ARG A 142 -5.34 -3.66 -5.27
C ARG A 142 -4.75 -4.89 -4.60
N LEU A 143 -4.50 -4.82 -3.29
CA LEU A 143 -4.03 -5.96 -2.51
C LEU A 143 -4.99 -7.15 -2.61
N ARG A 144 -6.28 -6.93 -2.42
CA ARG A 144 -7.28 -7.99 -2.53
C ARG A 144 -7.28 -8.66 -3.90
N LYS A 145 -7.12 -7.90 -4.98
CA LYS A 145 -7.01 -8.47 -6.34
C LYS A 145 -5.81 -9.39 -6.52
N LYS A 146 -4.71 -9.15 -5.79
CA LYS A 146 -3.49 -9.96 -5.85
C LYS A 146 -3.52 -11.14 -4.89
N LEU A 147 -4.03 -10.93 -3.68
CA LEU A 147 -3.95 -11.89 -2.58
C LEU A 147 -5.13 -12.83 -2.48
N GLU A 148 -6.33 -12.32 -2.75
CA GLU A 148 -7.57 -13.04 -2.46
C GLU A 148 -8.05 -13.85 -3.68
N VAL A 149 -8.53 -15.05 -3.44
CA VAL A 149 -9.22 -15.83 -4.47
C VAL A 149 -10.53 -15.13 -4.87
N ASN A 150 -11.23 -14.55 -3.89
CA ASN A 150 -12.40 -13.71 -4.13
C ASN A 150 -12.24 -12.37 -3.41
N PRO A 151 -11.90 -11.28 -4.12
CA PRO A 151 -11.73 -9.95 -3.54
C PRO A 151 -12.97 -9.40 -2.82
N SER A 152 -14.17 -9.85 -3.19
CA SER A 152 -15.43 -9.44 -2.57
C SER A 152 -15.73 -10.18 -1.26
N SER A 153 -15.09 -11.34 -1.04
CA SER A 153 -15.15 -12.12 0.20
C SER A 153 -13.73 -12.43 0.68
N PRO A 154 -13.01 -11.42 1.18
CA PRO A 154 -11.58 -11.53 1.45
C PRO A 154 -11.28 -12.46 2.63
N LYS A 155 -10.32 -13.38 2.42
CA LYS A 155 -9.79 -14.28 3.44
C LYS A 155 -8.79 -13.57 4.36
N TYR A 156 -7.87 -12.77 3.79
CA TYR A 156 -6.75 -12.19 4.55
C TYR A 156 -7.07 -10.80 5.11
N ILE A 157 -7.46 -9.84 4.27
CA ILE A 157 -7.72 -8.46 4.71
C ILE A 157 -9.22 -8.22 4.78
N GLN A 158 -9.78 -8.34 5.97
CA GLN A 158 -11.21 -8.19 6.25
C GLN A 158 -11.57 -6.74 6.54
N THR A 159 -12.73 -6.28 6.05
CA THR A 159 -13.29 -4.97 6.41
C THR A 159 -14.08 -5.09 7.71
N VAL A 160 -13.75 -4.23 8.67
CA VAL A 160 -14.57 -4.03 9.88
C VAL A 160 -15.38 -2.75 9.66
N LYS A 161 -16.66 -2.93 9.30
CA LYS A 161 -17.55 -1.86 8.87
C LYS A 161 -17.59 -0.71 9.88
N GLY A 162 -17.39 0.51 9.40
CA GLY A 162 -17.39 1.73 10.21
C GLY A 162 -16.13 1.99 11.03
N ILE A 163 -15.14 1.06 11.06
CA ILE A 163 -13.94 1.18 11.89
C ILE A 163 -12.67 1.17 11.03
N GLY A 164 -12.44 0.11 10.25
CA GLY A 164 -11.21 -0.04 9.48
C GLY A 164 -11.04 -1.46 8.95
N TYR A 165 -9.87 -2.04 9.16
CA TYR A 165 -9.50 -3.33 8.59
C TYR A 165 -8.86 -4.24 9.63
N ARG A 166 -8.88 -5.53 9.37
CA ARG A 166 -8.24 -6.55 10.20
C ARG A 166 -7.58 -7.60 9.31
N PHE A 167 -6.34 -7.95 9.60
CA PHE A 167 -5.76 -9.16 9.04
C PHE A 167 -6.34 -10.36 9.81
N ASN A 168 -6.87 -11.34 9.08
CA ASN A 168 -7.59 -12.45 9.68
C ASN A 168 -6.68 -13.24 10.63
N LYS A 169 -7.18 -13.59 11.80
CA LYS A 169 -6.44 -14.32 12.83
C LYS A 169 -6.35 -15.83 12.57
N GLU A 170 -7.18 -16.34 11.65
CA GLU A 170 -7.34 -17.77 11.37
C GLU A 170 -6.57 -18.25 10.13
N VAL A 171 -5.67 -17.43 9.62
CA VAL A 171 -4.84 -17.76 8.46
C VAL A 171 -3.38 -17.95 8.79
#